data_d50a4d74f94ffa9437ee682926f73081
#
_entry.id   d50a4d74f94ffa9437ee682926f73081
#
_cell.length_a   1.000
_cell.length_b   1.000
_cell.length_c   1.000
_cell.angle_alpha   90.00
_cell.angle_beta   90.00
_cell.angle_gamma   90.00
#
_symmetry.space_group_name_H-M   'P 1'
#
loop_
_entity.id
_entity.type
_entity.pdbx_description
1 polymer ?
#
loop_
_entity_poly.entity_id
_entity_poly.type
_entity_poly.pdbx_seq_one_letter_code
_entity_poly.pdbx_strand_id
1 'polypeptide(L)'
;MVSIAQLEEELSRPGEADVECLRRLSGDILILGAGGKMGPSLVRLCRRAADAAGAPRRVIAVSRRLVDVPGVEAIACDLLDRAQVAALPECPNVLYLAGRKFGSTGSPELTWAMNAVAPAIAAERFRNSRIVAFSTGNVYALREPAQGGSRESDAPAPVGEYAQSCLGRERVFEYYANHHGLRCLLFRLNYAVDLRYGVLV
;
A
#
# COMPACT_ATOMS: atom_id res chain seq x y z
N MET A 1 23.86 18.96 -8.05
CA MET A 1 23.28 17.60 -7.98
C MET A 1 22.56 17.47 -6.66
N VAL A 2 21.30 17.03 -6.68
CA VAL A 2 20.52 16.75 -5.46
C VAL A 2 21.07 15.47 -4.84
N SER A 3 21.38 15.46 -3.55
CA SER A 3 21.84 14.25 -2.85
C SER A 3 20.66 13.29 -2.60
N ILE A 4 20.97 12.00 -2.38
CA ILE A 4 19.94 11.02 -2.00
C ILE A 4 19.21 11.46 -0.72
N ALA A 5 19.93 12.02 0.25
CA ALA A 5 19.34 12.51 1.49
C ALA A 5 18.33 13.66 1.24
N GLN A 6 18.68 14.59 0.34
CA GLN A 6 17.75 15.66 -0.05
C GLN A 6 16.51 15.13 -0.77
N LEU A 7 16.70 14.13 -1.65
CA LEU A 7 15.58 13.46 -2.32
C LEU A 7 14.63 12.77 -1.31
N GLU A 8 15.18 12.03 -0.36
CA GLU A 8 14.38 11.37 0.68
C GLU A 8 13.65 12.37 1.57
N GLU A 9 14.29 13.51 1.88
CA GLU A 9 13.71 14.61 2.64
C GLU A 9 12.48 15.17 1.89
N GLU A 10 12.61 15.49 0.61
CA GLU A 10 11.51 16.03 -0.19
C GLU A 10 10.37 15.02 -0.36
N LEU A 11 10.67 13.76 -0.67
CA LEU A 11 9.68 12.70 -0.86
C LEU A 11 8.88 12.34 0.40
N SER A 12 9.36 12.72 1.56
CA SER A 12 8.74 12.39 2.85
C SER A 12 8.34 13.62 3.67
N ARG A 13 8.37 14.81 3.06
CA ARG A 13 7.92 16.03 3.72
C ARG A 13 6.40 16.04 3.82
N PRO A 14 5.83 16.08 5.05
CA PRO A 14 4.39 16.14 5.20
C PRO A 14 3.85 17.52 4.80
N GLY A 15 2.76 17.53 4.05
CA GLY A 15 1.95 18.72 3.82
C GLY A 15 0.96 18.94 4.97
N GLU A 16 0.28 20.09 4.96
CA GLU A 16 -0.73 20.43 5.98
C GLU A 16 -1.85 19.38 6.05
N ALA A 17 -2.29 18.87 4.91
CA ALA A 17 -3.32 17.83 4.85
C ALA A 17 -2.89 16.52 5.51
N ASP A 18 -1.61 16.13 5.38
CA ASP A 18 -1.08 14.93 6.01
C ASP A 18 -1.06 15.09 7.53
N VAL A 19 -0.58 16.25 8.01
CA VAL A 19 -0.53 16.57 9.44
C VAL A 19 -1.94 16.60 10.04
N GLU A 20 -2.89 17.23 9.37
CA GLU A 20 -4.28 17.29 9.84
C GLU A 20 -4.96 15.92 9.82
N CYS A 21 -4.70 15.11 8.79
CA CYS A 21 -5.16 13.72 8.75
C CYS A 21 -4.65 12.94 9.97
N LEU A 22 -3.36 13.05 10.28
CA LEU A 22 -2.76 12.34 11.41
C LEU A 22 -3.22 12.91 12.77
N ARG A 23 -3.58 14.17 12.83
CA ARG A 23 -4.18 14.78 14.04
C ARG A 23 -5.54 14.17 14.37
N ARG A 24 -6.37 13.93 13.35
CA ARG A 24 -7.72 13.33 13.48
C ARG A 24 -7.71 11.82 13.60
N LEU A 25 -6.71 11.17 13.04
CA LEU A 25 -6.60 9.71 13.05
C LEU A 25 -6.24 9.22 14.46
N SER A 26 -6.99 8.28 15.00
CA SER A 26 -6.68 7.63 16.27
C SER A 26 -5.95 6.30 16.07
N GLY A 27 -5.00 6.01 16.98
CA GLY A 27 -4.29 4.73 17.06
C GLY A 27 -3.08 4.63 16.13
N ASP A 28 -2.39 3.50 16.25
CA ASP A 28 -1.17 3.19 15.52
C ASP A 28 -1.40 2.96 14.02
N ILE A 29 -0.34 3.05 13.25
CA ILE A 29 -0.34 2.81 11.78
C ILE A 29 0.59 1.66 11.47
N LEU A 30 0.11 0.68 10.72
CA LEU A 30 0.89 -0.46 10.25
C LEU A 30 0.92 -0.46 8.72
N ILE A 31 2.13 -0.61 8.14
CA ILE A 31 2.35 -0.50 6.71
C ILE A 31 2.87 -1.84 6.19
N LEU A 32 2.01 -2.61 5.53
CA LEU A 32 2.32 -3.89 4.92
C LEU A 32 2.93 -3.70 3.53
N GLY A 33 4.12 -4.23 3.31
CA GLY A 33 4.87 -4.04 2.07
C GLY A 33 5.78 -2.81 2.08
N ALA A 34 6.18 -2.35 3.26
CA ALA A 34 7.02 -1.17 3.48
C ALA A 34 8.39 -1.21 2.77
N GLY A 35 8.91 -2.38 2.41
CA GLY A 35 10.16 -2.55 1.67
C GLY A 35 10.04 -2.35 0.14
N GLY A 36 8.84 -2.05 -0.37
CA GLY A 36 8.60 -1.75 -1.78
C GLY A 36 9.09 -0.36 -2.18
N LYS A 37 9.01 -0.04 -3.49
CA LYS A 37 9.56 1.22 -4.05
C LYS A 37 9.06 2.48 -3.34
N MET A 38 7.76 2.55 -3.02
CA MET A 38 7.12 3.70 -2.35
C MET A 38 7.17 3.60 -0.82
N GLY A 39 7.41 2.42 -0.29
CA GLY A 39 7.27 2.14 1.14
C GLY A 39 8.16 3.01 2.04
N PRO A 40 9.48 3.10 1.81
CA PRO A 40 10.37 3.87 2.70
C PRO A 40 9.99 5.35 2.82
N SER A 41 9.65 6.02 1.71
CA SER A 41 9.21 7.42 1.74
C SER A 41 7.85 7.59 2.42
N LEU A 42 6.90 6.67 2.20
CA LEU A 42 5.60 6.71 2.88
C LEU A 42 5.72 6.45 4.38
N VAL A 43 6.57 5.51 4.78
CA VAL A 43 6.86 5.23 6.20
C VAL A 43 7.42 6.48 6.90
N ARG A 44 8.40 7.15 6.27
CA ARG A 44 8.94 8.43 6.78
C ARG A 44 7.88 9.52 6.83
N LEU A 45 7.07 9.66 5.77
CA LEU A 45 5.99 10.63 5.73
C LEU A 45 5.01 10.41 6.90
N CYS A 46 4.57 9.17 7.12
CA CYS A 46 3.68 8.85 8.24
C CYS A 46 4.29 9.19 9.60
N ARG A 47 5.58 8.89 9.81
CA ARG A 47 6.26 9.22 11.06
C ARG A 47 6.35 10.73 11.26
N ARG A 48 6.84 11.45 10.26
CA ARG A 48 7.01 12.90 10.31
C ARG A 48 5.69 13.65 10.48
N ALA A 49 4.65 13.21 9.77
CA ALA A 49 3.31 13.78 9.90
C ALA A 49 2.73 13.55 11.30
N ALA A 50 2.96 12.37 11.89
CA ALA A 50 2.53 12.07 13.25
C ALA A 50 3.26 12.95 14.28
N ASP A 51 4.57 13.16 14.09
CA ASP A 51 5.37 14.06 14.96
C ASP A 51 4.89 15.51 14.85
N ALA A 52 4.70 16.00 13.61
CA ALA A 52 4.21 17.36 13.35
C ALA A 52 2.78 17.58 13.87
N ALA A 53 1.96 16.54 13.89
CA ALA A 53 0.61 16.59 14.45
C ALA A 53 0.57 16.60 15.98
N GLY A 54 1.71 16.37 16.65
CA GLY A 54 1.77 16.15 18.10
C GLY A 54 0.95 14.92 18.55
N ALA A 55 0.81 13.94 17.68
CA ALA A 55 -0.03 12.76 17.89
C ALA A 55 0.85 11.52 18.16
N PRO A 56 1.14 11.20 19.43
CA PRO A 56 1.99 10.07 19.79
C PRO A 56 1.34 8.77 19.33
N ARG A 57 2.03 8.05 18.42
CA ARG A 57 1.61 6.75 17.90
C ARG A 57 2.79 5.97 17.38
N ARG A 58 2.67 4.66 17.34
CA ARG A 58 3.62 3.83 16.64
C ARG A 58 3.33 3.88 15.14
N VAL A 59 4.40 3.94 14.36
CA VAL A 59 4.40 3.65 12.92
C VAL A 59 5.19 2.37 12.75
N ILE A 60 4.56 1.34 12.19
CA ILE A 60 5.09 -0.02 12.12
C ILE A 60 5.27 -0.38 10.64
N ALA A 61 6.51 -0.59 10.24
CA ALA A 61 6.89 -0.96 8.88
C ALA A 61 7.08 -2.48 8.77
N VAL A 62 6.26 -3.15 7.98
CA VAL A 62 6.28 -4.61 7.80
C VAL A 62 6.72 -4.97 6.38
N SER A 63 7.80 -5.73 6.26
CA SER A 63 8.29 -6.24 4.98
C SER A 63 9.28 -7.38 5.19
N ARG A 64 9.60 -8.14 4.14
CA ARG A 64 10.59 -9.23 4.21
C ARG A 64 12.01 -8.75 4.55
N ARG A 65 12.36 -7.52 4.17
CA ARG A 65 13.60 -6.86 4.55
C ARG A 65 13.26 -5.66 5.42
N LEU A 66 13.93 -5.52 6.54
CA LEU A 66 13.69 -4.41 7.45
C LEU A 66 13.92 -3.07 6.76
N VAL A 67 13.04 -2.14 7.04
CA VAL A 67 13.14 -0.74 6.59
C VAL A 67 13.68 0.06 7.76
N ASP A 68 14.87 0.64 7.57
CA ASP A 68 15.50 1.47 8.59
C ASP A 68 15.05 2.93 8.44
N VAL A 69 14.14 3.32 9.33
CA VAL A 69 13.64 4.69 9.44
C VAL A 69 13.60 5.08 10.92
N PRO A 70 14.25 6.17 11.32
CA PRO A 70 14.26 6.62 12.71
C PRO A 70 12.84 6.80 13.27
N GLY A 71 12.61 6.29 14.49
CA GLY A 71 11.33 6.39 15.18
C GLY A 71 10.23 5.48 14.63
N VAL A 72 10.56 4.53 13.77
CA VAL A 72 9.66 3.54 13.20
C VAL A 72 10.01 2.14 13.70
N GLU A 73 9.01 1.38 14.09
CA GLU A 73 9.16 -0.02 14.44
C GLU A 73 9.21 -0.86 13.15
N ALA A 74 10.27 -1.62 12.93
CA ALA A 74 10.43 -2.46 11.75
C ALA A 74 10.26 -3.94 12.10
N ILE A 75 9.38 -4.64 11.38
CA ILE A 75 9.10 -6.06 11.56
C ILE A 75 9.36 -6.82 10.26
N ALA A 76 10.21 -7.86 10.33
CA ALA A 76 10.40 -8.77 9.23
C ALA A 76 9.22 -9.76 9.15
N CYS A 77 8.54 -9.82 7.99
CA CYS A 77 7.40 -10.71 7.80
C CYS A 77 7.22 -11.04 6.32
N ASP A 78 7.03 -12.31 6.01
CA ASP A 78 6.50 -12.75 4.72
C ASP A 78 4.97 -12.81 4.82
N LEU A 79 4.28 -12.02 4.01
CA LEU A 79 2.81 -11.94 4.01
C LEU A 79 2.13 -13.21 3.48
N LEU A 80 2.87 -14.14 2.89
CA LEU A 80 2.37 -15.48 2.53
C LEU A 80 2.48 -16.48 3.69
N ASP A 81 3.26 -16.17 4.72
CA ASP A 81 3.36 -16.99 5.92
C ASP A 81 2.28 -16.60 6.93
N ARG A 82 1.26 -17.45 7.06
CA ARG A 82 0.12 -17.21 7.96
C ARG A 82 0.54 -17.07 9.43
N ALA A 83 1.56 -17.82 9.87
CA ALA A 83 2.02 -17.77 11.26
C ALA A 83 2.71 -16.42 11.55
N GLN A 84 3.56 -15.95 10.63
CA GLN A 84 4.20 -14.64 10.77
C GLN A 84 3.17 -13.51 10.74
N VAL A 85 2.18 -13.56 9.84
CA VAL A 85 1.12 -12.55 9.78
C VAL A 85 0.26 -12.58 11.04
N ALA A 86 -0.06 -13.75 11.58
CA ALA A 86 -0.83 -13.88 12.84
C ALA A 86 -0.09 -13.27 14.04
N ALA A 87 1.25 -13.31 14.04
CA ALA A 87 2.09 -12.73 15.09
C ALA A 87 2.24 -11.20 15.00
N LEU A 88 1.84 -10.56 13.92
CA LEU A 88 1.88 -9.10 13.81
C LEU A 88 0.98 -8.45 14.87
N PRO A 89 1.36 -7.28 15.40
CA PRO A 89 0.53 -6.57 16.38
C PRO A 89 -0.81 -6.17 15.78
N GLU A 90 -1.85 -6.12 16.60
CA GLU A 90 -3.11 -5.49 16.22
C GLU A 90 -2.89 -4.00 16.00
N CYS A 91 -3.48 -3.49 14.94
CA CYS A 91 -3.32 -2.09 14.59
C CYS A 91 -4.62 -1.56 13.96
N PRO A 92 -5.16 -0.43 14.45
CA PRO A 92 -6.42 0.10 13.95
C PRO A 92 -6.34 0.67 12.53
N ASN A 93 -5.15 1.02 12.06
CA ASN A 93 -4.96 1.61 10.72
C ASN A 93 -3.89 0.84 9.95
N VAL A 94 -4.26 0.32 8.80
CA VAL A 94 -3.37 -0.49 7.96
C VAL A 94 -3.27 0.11 6.56
N LEU A 95 -2.04 0.34 6.10
CA LEU A 95 -1.75 0.65 4.71
C LEU A 95 -1.22 -0.62 4.04
N TYR A 96 -1.95 -1.14 3.05
CA TYR A 96 -1.56 -2.34 2.32
C TYR A 96 -0.95 -1.96 0.98
N LEU A 97 0.38 -2.03 0.88
CA LEU A 97 1.16 -1.70 -0.32
C LEU A 97 1.78 -2.93 -0.98
N ALA A 98 1.69 -4.10 -0.32
CA ALA A 98 2.33 -5.31 -0.82
C ALA A 98 1.72 -5.75 -2.16
N GLY A 99 2.59 -6.21 -3.05
CA GLY A 99 2.21 -6.74 -4.33
C GLY A 99 3.43 -7.08 -5.19
N ARG A 100 3.21 -7.80 -6.28
CA ARG A 100 4.23 -8.18 -7.25
C ARG A 100 3.84 -7.66 -8.62
N LYS A 101 4.65 -6.77 -9.20
CA LYS A 101 4.49 -6.24 -10.56
C LYS A 101 5.56 -6.81 -11.50
N PHE A 102 6.82 -6.76 -11.09
CA PHE A 102 7.95 -7.18 -11.92
C PHE A 102 8.20 -8.68 -11.79
N GLY A 103 8.59 -9.32 -12.90
CA GLY A 103 8.78 -10.77 -12.97
C GLY A 103 7.47 -11.57 -13.01
N SER A 104 6.34 -10.94 -13.28
CA SER A 104 5.03 -11.61 -13.39
C SER A 104 4.96 -12.56 -14.58
N THR A 105 5.65 -12.28 -15.67
CA THR A 105 5.68 -13.13 -16.87
C THR A 105 6.37 -14.48 -16.64
N GLY A 106 7.38 -14.54 -15.75
CA GLY A 106 8.14 -15.75 -15.46
C GLY A 106 7.59 -16.61 -14.31
N SER A 107 6.66 -16.10 -13.52
CA SER A 107 6.09 -16.77 -12.34
C SER A 107 4.69 -16.21 -12.05
N PRO A 108 3.70 -16.55 -12.87
CA PRO A 108 2.33 -16.06 -12.70
C PRO A 108 1.72 -16.52 -11.39
N GLU A 109 1.99 -17.75 -10.96
CA GLU A 109 1.51 -18.30 -9.69
C GLU A 109 1.97 -17.50 -8.49
N LEU A 110 3.22 -17.03 -8.49
CA LEU A 110 3.75 -16.18 -7.42
C LEU A 110 3.15 -14.77 -7.49
N THR A 111 2.84 -14.28 -8.69
CA THR A 111 2.16 -13.00 -8.88
C THR A 111 0.76 -13.05 -8.27
N TRP A 112 0.01 -14.13 -8.52
CA TRP A 112 -1.30 -14.34 -7.92
C TRP A 112 -1.21 -14.57 -6.40
N ALA A 113 -0.23 -15.33 -5.94
CA ALA A 113 -0.02 -15.51 -4.50
C ALA A 113 0.18 -14.16 -3.80
N MET A 114 1.07 -13.30 -4.31
CA MET A 114 1.35 -11.99 -3.71
C MET A 114 0.21 -10.98 -3.89
N ASN A 115 -0.55 -11.07 -4.99
CA ASN A 115 -1.58 -10.08 -5.30
C ASN A 115 -2.99 -10.49 -4.89
N ALA A 116 -3.25 -11.77 -4.57
CA ALA A 116 -4.56 -12.24 -4.14
C ALA A 116 -4.52 -13.04 -2.82
N VAL A 117 -3.57 -13.99 -2.64
CA VAL A 117 -3.51 -14.79 -1.40
C VAL A 117 -3.00 -13.97 -0.22
N ALA A 118 -1.90 -13.22 -0.37
CA ALA A 118 -1.40 -12.37 0.69
C ALA A 118 -2.42 -11.29 1.15
N PRO A 119 -3.17 -10.62 0.24
CA PRO A 119 -4.31 -9.78 0.61
C PRO A 119 -5.38 -10.49 1.44
N ALA A 120 -5.71 -11.75 1.13
CA ALA A 120 -6.70 -12.51 1.89
C ALA A 120 -6.22 -12.78 3.33
N ILE A 121 -4.95 -13.18 3.49
CA ILE A 121 -4.34 -13.39 4.81
C ILE A 121 -4.33 -12.09 5.63
N ALA A 122 -3.97 -10.97 4.99
CA ALA A 122 -3.95 -9.67 5.64
C ALA A 122 -5.37 -9.19 6.00
N ALA A 123 -6.36 -9.35 5.11
CA ALA A 123 -7.74 -8.97 5.36
C ALA A 123 -8.36 -9.77 6.51
N GLU A 124 -8.05 -11.07 6.61
CA GLU A 124 -8.45 -11.93 7.72
C GLU A 124 -7.85 -11.45 9.05
N ARG A 125 -6.53 -11.21 9.07
CA ARG A 125 -5.80 -10.78 10.28
C ARG A 125 -6.27 -9.41 10.78
N PHE A 126 -6.47 -8.47 9.87
CA PHE A 126 -6.79 -7.07 10.17
C PHE A 126 -8.27 -6.72 9.92
N ARG A 127 -9.18 -7.70 10.00
CA ARG A 127 -10.61 -7.51 9.71
C ARG A 127 -11.29 -6.40 10.54
N ASN A 128 -10.78 -6.12 11.73
CA ASN A 128 -11.30 -5.08 12.62
C ASN A 128 -10.65 -3.71 12.39
N SER A 129 -9.66 -3.63 11.51
CA SER A 129 -8.90 -2.40 11.20
C SER A 129 -9.58 -1.59 10.10
N ARG A 130 -9.09 -0.37 9.90
CA ARG A 130 -9.32 0.42 8.69
C ARG A 130 -8.16 0.16 7.74
N ILE A 131 -8.45 -0.33 6.54
CA ILE A 131 -7.41 -0.68 5.56
C ILE A 131 -7.50 0.27 4.37
N VAL A 132 -6.38 0.89 3.99
CA VAL A 132 -6.21 1.49 2.67
C VAL A 132 -5.36 0.53 1.84
N ALA A 133 -5.98 -0.11 0.85
CA ALA A 133 -5.31 -1.07 -0.01
C ALA A 133 -4.96 -0.42 -1.36
N PHE A 134 -3.67 -0.40 -1.66
CA PHE A 134 -3.19 0.10 -2.94
C PHE A 134 -3.49 -0.89 -4.05
N SER A 135 -4.24 -0.44 -5.03
CA SER A 135 -4.51 -1.10 -6.29
C SER A 135 -3.82 -0.35 -7.44
N THR A 136 -4.27 -0.52 -8.65
CA THR A 136 -3.62 0.05 -9.84
C THR A 136 -4.66 0.47 -10.89
N GLY A 137 -4.34 1.50 -11.67
CA GLY A 137 -5.12 1.84 -12.85
C GLY A 137 -5.11 0.77 -13.95
N ASN A 138 -4.17 -0.19 -13.90
CA ASN A 138 -4.11 -1.30 -14.86
C ASN A 138 -5.32 -2.26 -14.76
N VAL A 139 -6.18 -2.11 -13.77
CA VAL A 139 -7.46 -2.85 -13.70
C VAL A 139 -8.45 -2.40 -14.77
N TYR A 140 -8.26 -1.22 -15.36
CA TYR A 140 -9.06 -0.71 -16.45
C TYR A 140 -8.52 -1.13 -17.82
N ALA A 141 -9.39 -1.12 -18.81
CA ALA A 141 -8.97 -1.24 -20.21
C ALA A 141 -8.04 -0.08 -20.61
N LEU A 142 -7.13 -0.36 -21.54
CA LEU A 142 -6.40 0.71 -22.21
C LEU A 142 -7.38 1.56 -23.04
N ARG A 143 -7.25 2.86 -22.93
CA ARG A 143 -8.07 3.83 -23.68
C ARG A 143 -7.19 4.69 -24.56
N GLU A 144 -7.74 5.08 -25.71
CA GLU A 144 -7.12 6.09 -26.56
C GLU A 144 -7.07 7.43 -25.81
N PRO A 145 -5.98 8.19 -25.92
CA PRO A 145 -5.84 9.48 -25.23
C PRO A 145 -6.99 10.46 -25.50
N ALA A 146 -7.53 10.44 -26.72
CA ALA A 146 -8.67 11.28 -27.11
C ALA A 146 -9.99 10.95 -26.40
N GLN A 147 -10.10 9.76 -25.81
CA GLN A 147 -11.29 9.32 -25.04
C GLN A 147 -11.25 9.76 -23.57
N GLY A 148 -10.18 10.42 -23.14
CA GLY A 148 -9.90 10.75 -21.75
C GLY A 148 -9.47 9.52 -20.93
N GLY A 149 -9.26 9.72 -19.65
CA GLY A 149 -8.87 8.65 -18.73
C GLY A 149 -10.05 7.79 -18.28
N SER A 150 -9.75 6.67 -17.60
CA SER A 150 -10.74 5.86 -16.93
C SER A 150 -11.24 6.55 -15.66
N ARG A 151 -12.49 6.29 -15.31
CA ARG A 151 -13.16 6.75 -14.08
C ARG A 151 -13.39 5.56 -13.15
N GLU A 152 -13.57 5.82 -11.87
CA GLU A 152 -13.85 4.77 -10.88
C GLU A 152 -15.16 4.01 -11.16
N SER A 153 -16.12 4.66 -11.82
CA SER A 153 -17.38 4.05 -12.27
C SER A 153 -17.24 3.13 -13.49
N ASP A 154 -16.11 3.16 -14.18
CA ASP A 154 -15.90 2.31 -15.35
C ASP A 154 -15.69 0.85 -14.92
N ALA A 155 -16.27 -0.06 -15.70
CA ALA A 155 -16.09 -1.49 -15.45
C ALA A 155 -14.62 -1.89 -15.62
N PRO A 156 -14.03 -2.63 -14.68
CA PRO A 156 -12.69 -3.18 -14.85
C PRO A 156 -12.61 -4.14 -16.04
N ALA A 157 -11.52 -4.03 -16.80
CA ALA A 157 -11.19 -4.91 -17.91
C ALA A 157 -9.67 -5.15 -17.96
N PRO A 158 -9.10 -5.82 -16.93
CA PRO A 158 -7.66 -6.00 -16.79
C PRO A 158 -7.10 -6.94 -17.86
N VAL A 159 -5.91 -6.62 -18.37
CA VAL A 159 -5.19 -7.45 -19.35
C VAL A 159 -3.87 -7.91 -18.74
N GLY A 160 -3.59 -9.21 -18.84
CA GLY A 160 -2.38 -9.86 -18.33
C GLY A 160 -2.43 -10.19 -16.84
N GLU A 161 -1.53 -11.05 -16.40
CA GLU A 161 -1.49 -11.65 -15.07
C GLU A 161 -1.41 -10.61 -13.94
N TYR A 162 -0.60 -9.57 -14.13
CA TYR A 162 -0.48 -8.51 -13.14
C TYR A 162 -1.80 -7.77 -12.91
N ALA A 163 -2.42 -7.30 -13.99
CA ALA A 163 -3.63 -6.51 -13.88
C ALA A 163 -4.82 -7.34 -13.35
N GLN A 164 -4.95 -8.59 -13.83
CA GLN A 164 -5.97 -9.52 -13.36
C GLN A 164 -5.78 -9.87 -11.89
N SER A 165 -4.56 -10.18 -11.46
CA SER A 165 -4.28 -10.46 -10.05
C SER A 165 -4.49 -9.23 -9.13
N CYS A 166 -4.26 -8.02 -9.64
CA CYS A 166 -4.60 -6.79 -8.90
C CYS A 166 -6.12 -6.59 -8.78
N LEU A 167 -6.89 -6.92 -9.81
CA LEU A 167 -8.35 -6.98 -9.67
C LEU A 167 -8.77 -8.06 -8.67
N GLY A 168 -8.10 -9.21 -8.68
CA GLY A 168 -8.28 -10.26 -7.66
C GLY A 168 -8.07 -9.73 -6.23
N ARG A 169 -7.05 -8.89 -6.01
CA ARG A 169 -6.84 -8.18 -4.73
C ARG A 169 -8.06 -7.36 -4.34
N GLU A 170 -8.59 -6.56 -5.26
CA GLU A 170 -9.78 -5.75 -4.99
C GLU A 170 -10.97 -6.63 -4.59
N ARG A 171 -11.22 -7.72 -5.32
CA ARG A 171 -12.30 -8.68 -5.02
C ARG A 171 -12.15 -9.32 -3.65
N VAL A 172 -10.91 -9.60 -3.22
CA VAL A 172 -10.65 -10.11 -1.86
C VAL A 172 -11.07 -9.08 -0.81
N PHE A 173 -10.60 -7.84 -0.92
CA PHE A 173 -10.97 -6.80 0.06
C PHE A 173 -12.46 -6.47 0.03
N GLU A 174 -13.10 -6.44 -1.15
CA GLU A 174 -14.54 -6.28 -1.31
C GLU A 174 -15.32 -7.40 -0.62
N TYR A 175 -14.86 -8.66 -0.76
CA TYR A 175 -15.47 -9.79 -0.08
C TYR A 175 -15.43 -9.60 1.44
N TYR A 176 -14.29 -9.26 2.01
CA TYR A 176 -14.17 -9.03 3.45
C TYR A 176 -14.96 -7.79 3.92
N ALA A 177 -15.06 -6.76 3.10
CA ALA A 177 -15.89 -5.60 3.40
C ALA A 177 -17.38 -5.97 3.45
N ASN A 178 -17.87 -6.69 2.43
CA ASN A 178 -19.27 -7.00 2.27
C ASN A 178 -19.76 -8.10 3.23
N HIS A 179 -18.90 -9.06 3.61
CA HIS A 179 -19.30 -10.22 4.38
C HIS A 179 -18.74 -10.26 5.80
N HIS A 180 -17.69 -9.49 6.10
CA HIS A 180 -17.05 -9.50 7.41
C HIS A 180 -16.92 -8.11 8.04
N GLY A 181 -17.52 -7.09 7.41
CA GLY A 181 -17.54 -5.72 7.95
C GLY A 181 -16.19 -4.99 7.94
N LEU A 182 -15.22 -5.46 7.14
CA LEU A 182 -13.94 -4.79 6.99
C LEU A 182 -14.13 -3.38 6.42
N ARG A 183 -13.58 -2.38 7.07
CA ARG A 183 -13.56 -1.00 6.56
C ARG A 183 -12.36 -0.85 5.64
N CYS A 184 -12.59 -0.86 4.33
CA CYS A 184 -11.53 -0.81 3.33
C CYS A 184 -11.77 0.30 2.30
N LEU A 185 -10.70 1.03 1.96
CA LEU A 185 -10.62 1.89 0.80
C LEU A 185 -9.68 1.24 -0.23
N LEU A 186 -10.17 1.05 -1.45
CA LEU A 186 -9.35 0.58 -2.58
C LEU A 186 -8.81 1.80 -3.33
N PHE A 187 -7.51 2.03 -3.24
CA PHE A 187 -6.86 3.17 -3.88
C PHE A 187 -6.21 2.74 -5.20
N ARG A 188 -6.87 2.99 -6.32
CA ARG A 188 -6.39 2.68 -7.66
C ARG A 188 -5.37 3.71 -8.12
N LEU A 189 -4.13 3.53 -7.69
CA LEU A 189 -3.02 4.36 -8.13
C LEU A 189 -2.72 4.12 -9.61
N ASN A 190 -2.91 5.13 -10.45
CA ASN A 190 -2.61 5.01 -11.87
C ASN A 190 -1.10 5.08 -12.13
N TYR A 191 -0.49 6.20 -11.76
CA TYR A 191 0.94 6.42 -11.85
C TYR A 191 1.47 7.07 -10.57
N ALA A 192 2.53 6.50 -10.01
CA ALA A 192 3.33 7.20 -9.02
C ALA A 192 4.30 8.12 -9.78
N VAL A 193 3.96 9.39 -9.88
CA VAL A 193 4.80 10.41 -10.53
C VAL A 193 5.26 11.38 -9.46
N ASP A 194 6.53 11.35 -9.18
CA ASP A 194 7.21 12.26 -8.26
C ASP A 194 8.73 12.19 -8.52
N LEU A 195 9.51 12.88 -7.74
CA LEU A 195 10.98 13.00 -7.88
C LEU A 195 11.74 11.68 -8.12
N ARG A 196 11.21 10.56 -7.66
CA ARG A 196 11.78 9.20 -7.83
C ARG A 196 10.93 8.27 -8.68
N TYR A 197 9.68 8.62 -8.91
CA TYR A 197 8.69 7.73 -9.49
C TYR A 197 8.21 8.23 -10.84
N GLY A 198 7.96 7.30 -11.74
CA GLY A 198 7.44 7.56 -13.06
C GLY A 198 8.25 6.91 -14.15
N VAL A 199 7.64 6.78 -15.31
CA VAL A 199 8.25 6.17 -16.51
C VAL A 199 8.93 7.22 -17.39
N LEU A 200 8.58 8.48 -17.15
CA LEU A 200 9.02 9.62 -17.97
C LEU A 200 10.10 10.48 -17.28
N VAL A 201 10.68 9.98 -16.20
CA VAL A 201 11.77 10.64 -15.46
C VAL A 201 13.02 9.81 -15.52
#